data_e7478ad1b5f3dcb825664d25ac666e65
#
_entry.id   e7478ad1b5f3dcb825664d25ac666e65
#
_cell.length_a   1.000
_cell.length_b   1.000
_cell.length_c   1.000
_cell.angle_alpha   90.00
_cell.angle_beta   90.00
_cell.angle_gamma   90.00
#
_symmetry.space_group_name_H-M   'P 1'
#
loop_
_entity.id
_entity.type
_entity.pdbx_description
1 polymer ?
#
loop_
_entity_poly.entity_id
_entity_poly.type
_entity_poly.pdbx_seq_one_letter_code
_entity_poly.pdbx_strand_id
1 'polypeptide(L)'
;MDSLSDAQLIKRTIQRRGDASLAFARLYGRYQHKVAAYVGAKVNYNHALVDDVLQDSFMTAWNKLEQLHDANKFFPWLVTIARNTAMDVLRDKKRVEALSSLLSLDEEVAEPELDLGETEQILLLLEPIEREIVVMKAVLEYSLEEIAIQLSLKLSATKMRYYRALDKLKAELAHLP
;
A
#
# COMPACT_ATOMS: atom_id res chain seq x y z
N MET A 1 -29.16 -9.61 -0.22
CA MET A 1 -28.49 -8.59 0.62
C MET A 1 -27.96 -7.53 -0.29
N ASP A 2 -28.58 -6.35 -0.29
CA ASP A 2 -28.18 -5.25 -1.17
C ASP A 2 -26.74 -4.82 -0.87
N SER A 3 -25.85 -5.17 -1.77
CA SER A 3 -24.47 -4.66 -1.71
C SER A 3 -24.48 -3.23 -2.23
N LEU A 4 -24.56 -2.26 -1.31
CA LEU A 4 -24.47 -0.84 -1.67
C LEU A 4 -23.20 -0.60 -2.49
N SER A 5 -23.32 0.19 -3.55
CA SER A 5 -22.14 0.63 -4.32
C SER A 5 -21.25 1.55 -3.49
N ASP A 6 -19.98 1.71 -3.88
CA ASP A 6 -19.07 2.65 -3.22
C ASP A 6 -19.64 4.07 -3.22
N ALA A 7 -20.23 4.50 -4.33
CA ALA A 7 -20.86 5.81 -4.42
C ALA A 7 -21.98 6.02 -3.37
N GLN A 8 -22.78 4.98 -3.12
CA GLN A 8 -23.82 5.01 -2.10
C GLN A 8 -23.25 5.04 -0.69
N LEU A 9 -22.20 4.24 -0.42
CA LEU A 9 -21.51 4.23 0.85
C LEU A 9 -20.82 5.58 1.14
N ILE A 10 -20.13 6.14 0.16
CA ILE A 10 -19.45 7.43 0.25
C ILE A 10 -20.47 8.54 0.55
N LYS A 11 -21.57 8.57 -0.19
CA LYS A 11 -22.64 9.55 0.03
C LYS A 11 -23.21 9.48 1.46
N ARG A 12 -23.46 8.27 1.98
CA ARG A 12 -23.94 8.07 3.37
C ARG A 12 -22.90 8.52 4.39
N THR A 13 -21.62 8.23 4.14
CA THR A 13 -20.52 8.63 5.03
C THR A 13 -20.41 10.17 5.09
N ILE A 14 -20.44 10.85 3.94
CA ILE A 14 -20.32 12.31 3.87
C ILE A 14 -21.52 13.00 4.55
N GLN A 15 -22.71 12.44 4.45
CA GLN A 15 -23.90 13.02 5.10
C GLN A 15 -23.82 13.02 6.63
N ARG A 16 -22.83 12.31 7.22
CA ARG A 16 -22.56 12.22 8.66
C ARG A 16 -23.83 11.95 9.51
N ARG A 17 -24.79 11.22 8.95
CA ARG A 17 -25.99 10.77 9.66
C ARG A 17 -25.67 9.51 10.45
N GLY A 18 -26.59 9.03 11.29
CA GLY A 18 -26.36 7.95 12.25
C GLY A 18 -25.76 6.63 11.72
N ASP A 19 -25.80 6.42 10.40
CA ASP A 19 -25.21 5.24 9.72
C ASP A 19 -23.86 5.51 9.01
N ALA A 20 -23.31 6.73 9.14
CA ALA A 20 -22.07 7.13 8.45
C ALA A 20 -20.88 6.22 8.80
N SER A 21 -20.70 5.92 10.09
CA SER A 21 -19.62 5.04 10.55
C SER A 21 -19.77 3.62 9.99
N LEU A 22 -21.01 3.11 9.93
CA LEU A 22 -21.29 1.79 9.37
C LEU A 22 -21.05 1.77 7.86
N ALA A 23 -21.41 2.84 7.14
CA ALA A 23 -21.16 2.96 5.72
C ALA A 23 -19.65 2.97 5.43
N PHE A 24 -18.86 3.72 6.19
CA PHE A 24 -17.40 3.74 6.04
C PHE A 24 -16.76 2.40 6.45
N ALA A 25 -17.24 1.75 7.52
CA ALA A 25 -16.76 0.42 7.91
C ALA A 25 -16.92 -0.62 6.78
N ARG A 26 -17.96 -0.49 5.96
CA ARG A 26 -18.11 -1.33 4.75
C ARG A 26 -17.08 -1.01 3.68
N LEU A 27 -16.75 0.27 3.46
CA LEU A 27 -15.64 0.66 2.57
C LEU A 27 -14.31 0.12 3.08
N TYR A 28 -14.06 0.25 4.38
CA TYR A 28 -12.91 -0.35 5.04
C TYR A 28 -12.83 -1.85 4.77
N GLY A 29 -13.89 -2.61 5.06
CA GLY A 29 -13.94 -4.05 4.84
C GLY A 29 -13.69 -4.49 3.40
N ARG A 30 -14.08 -3.66 2.41
CA ARG A 30 -13.83 -3.94 0.98
C ARG A 30 -12.37 -3.81 0.59
N TYR A 31 -11.67 -2.83 1.14
CA TYR A 31 -10.39 -2.39 0.61
C TYR A 31 -9.20 -2.66 1.52
N GLN A 32 -9.42 -2.95 2.83
CA GLN A 32 -8.34 -3.12 3.80
C GLN A 32 -7.27 -4.13 3.36
N HIS A 33 -7.68 -5.29 2.85
CA HIS A 33 -6.73 -6.34 2.44
C HIS A 33 -5.89 -5.93 1.23
N LYS A 34 -6.51 -5.29 0.23
CA LYS A 34 -5.79 -4.79 -0.95
C LYS A 34 -4.80 -3.68 -0.56
N VAL A 35 -5.24 -2.74 0.29
CA VAL A 35 -4.38 -1.64 0.77
C VAL A 35 -3.27 -2.19 1.68
N ALA A 36 -3.58 -3.13 2.58
CA ALA A 36 -2.57 -3.76 3.45
C ALA A 36 -1.49 -4.49 2.64
N ALA A 37 -1.86 -5.25 1.61
CA ALA A 37 -0.91 -5.92 0.73
C ALA A 37 0.00 -4.90 -0.01
N TYR A 38 -0.58 -3.80 -0.49
CA TYR A 38 0.19 -2.73 -1.12
C TYR A 38 1.14 -2.04 -0.14
N VAL A 39 0.65 -1.68 1.04
CA VAL A 39 1.47 -1.06 2.10
C VAL A 39 2.57 -2.01 2.53
N GLY A 40 2.27 -3.30 2.71
CA GLY A 40 3.26 -4.33 3.03
C GLY A 40 4.44 -4.32 2.05
N ALA A 41 4.16 -4.30 0.77
CA ALA A 41 5.20 -4.21 -0.27
C ALA A 41 6.05 -2.93 -0.16
N LYS A 42 5.49 -1.83 0.35
CA LYS A 42 6.19 -0.55 0.54
C LYS A 42 7.09 -0.54 1.78
N VAL A 43 6.64 -1.16 2.87
CA VAL A 43 7.33 -1.13 4.18
C VAL A 43 8.06 -2.45 4.50
N ASN A 44 8.42 -3.21 3.46
CA ASN A 44 9.13 -4.50 3.57
C ASN A 44 8.40 -5.51 4.48
N TYR A 45 7.07 -5.51 4.42
CA TYR A 45 6.19 -6.40 5.20
C TYR A 45 6.40 -6.31 6.73
N ASN A 46 6.89 -5.18 7.22
CA ASN A 46 6.89 -4.93 8.66
C ASN A 46 5.45 -4.76 9.15
N HIS A 47 4.91 -5.76 9.83
CA HIS A 47 3.49 -5.82 10.23
C HIS A 47 3.07 -4.63 11.09
N ALA A 48 3.91 -4.17 12.03
CA ALA A 48 3.60 -3.00 12.84
C ALA A 48 3.45 -1.75 11.98
N LEU A 49 4.35 -1.54 11.01
CA LEU A 49 4.25 -0.41 10.08
C LEU A 49 3.05 -0.56 9.13
N VAL A 50 2.70 -1.78 8.72
CA VAL A 50 1.51 -2.03 7.89
C VAL A 50 0.26 -1.59 8.63
N ASP A 51 0.10 -2.00 9.88
CA ASP A 51 -1.06 -1.68 10.70
C ASP A 51 -1.18 -0.17 10.94
N ASP A 52 -0.07 0.49 11.29
CA ASP A 52 -0.04 1.94 11.53
C ASP A 52 -0.40 2.72 10.25
N VAL A 53 0.25 2.40 9.12
CA VAL A 53 -0.01 3.06 7.84
C VAL A 53 -1.44 2.80 7.36
N LEU A 54 -1.96 1.58 7.54
CA LEU A 54 -3.33 1.23 7.17
C LEU A 54 -4.33 2.06 7.97
N GLN A 55 -4.16 2.10 9.29
CA GLN A 55 -5.02 2.88 10.19
C GLN A 55 -5.01 4.36 9.82
N ASP A 56 -3.84 4.96 9.69
CA ASP A 56 -3.68 6.39 9.36
C ASP A 56 -4.25 6.73 7.98
N SER A 57 -4.10 5.82 7.02
CA SER A 57 -4.64 6.00 5.67
C SER A 57 -6.16 6.04 5.66
N PHE A 58 -6.81 5.13 6.38
CA PHE A 58 -8.27 5.12 6.46
C PHE A 58 -8.81 6.27 7.32
N MET A 59 -8.13 6.67 8.38
CA MET A 59 -8.48 7.86 9.15
C MET A 59 -8.37 9.13 8.30
N THR A 60 -7.31 9.25 7.51
CA THR A 60 -7.13 10.36 6.57
C THR A 60 -8.23 10.35 5.51
N ALA A 61 -8.55 9.17 4.96
CA ALA A 61 -9.64 9.02 4.00
C ALA A 61 -10.99 9.43 4.60
N TRP A 62 -11.31 9.00 5.82
CA TRP A 62 -12.50 9.42 6.54
C TRP A 62 -12.61 10.94 6.65
N ASN A 63 -11.52 11.59 7.08
CA ASN A 63 -11.49 13.03 7.32
C ASN A 63 -11.54 13.85 6.03
N LYS A 64 -11.02 13.31 4.93
CA LYS A 64 -10.93 14.02 3.63
C LYS A 64 -11.94 13.55 2.59
N LEU A 65 -12.87 12.67 2.98
CA LEU A 65 -13.81 12.05 2.03
C LEU A 65 -14.65 13.06 1.25
N GLU A 66 -14.98 14.21 1.87
CA GLU A 66 -15.70 15.30 1.22
C GLU A 66 -14.93 15.96 0.06
N GLN A 67 -13.60 15.77 0.02
CA GLN A 67 -12.74 16.27 -1.06
C GLN A 67 -12.72 15.34 -2.28
N LEU A 68 -13.32 14.15 -2.18
CA LEU A 68 -13.40 13.21 -3.27
C LEU A 68 -14.53 13.62 -4.22
N HIS A 69 -14.17 14.19 -5.38
CA HIS A 69 -15.14 14.67 -6.37
C HIS A 69 -15.83 13.56 -7.17
N ASP A 70 -15.17 12.42 -7.37
CA ASP A 70 -15.69 11.29 -8.12
C ASP A 70 -15.62 10.02 -7.26
N ALA A 71 -16.78 9.54 -6.84
CA ALA A 71 -16.89 8.33 -6.00
C ALA A 71 -16.31 7.07 -6.67
N ASN A 72 -16.30 7.00 -8.02
CA ASN A 72 -15.70 5.88 -8.74
C ASN A 72 -14.16 5.85 -8.62
N LYS A 73 -13.56 6.95 -8.19
CA LYS A 73 -12.12 7.07 -7.95
C LYS A 73 -11.73 6.90 -6.49
N PHE A 74 -12.64 6.43 -5.64
CA PHE A 74 -12.35 6.23 -4.22
C PHE A 74 -11.13 5.33 -4.00
N PHE A 75 -11.08 4.16 -4.65
CA PHE A 75 -9.99 3.23 -4.42
C PHE A 75 -8.62 3.76 -4.90
N PRO A 76 -8.45 4.28 -6.14
CA PRO A 76 -7.20 4.95 -6.54
C PRO A 76 -6.80 6.11 -5.63
N TRP A 77 -7.76 6.89 -5.16
CA TRP A 77 -7.52 7.99 -4.23
C TRP A 77 -7.05 7.48 -2.86
N LEU A 78 -7.67 6.43 -2.32
CA LEU A 78 -7.25 5.78 -1.08
C LEU A 78 -5.84 5.20 -1.20
N VAL A 79 -5.49 4.55 -2.32
CA VAL A 79 -4.14 4.04 -2.59
C VAL A 79 -3.12 5.17 -2.60
N THR A 80 -3.48 6.34 -3.17
CA THR A 80 -2.61 7.53 -3.14
C THR A 80 -2.36 8.02 -1.71
N ILE A 81 -3.39 8.04 -0.86
CA ILE A 81 -3.25 8.37 0.56
C ILE A 81 -2.31 7.37 1.24
N ALA A 82 -2.55 6.07 1.08
CA ALA A 82 -1.74 5.02 1.69
C ALA A 82 -0.27 5.08 1.24
N ARG A 83 -0.04 5.36 -0.05
CA ARG A 83 1.30 5.56 -0.59
C ARG A 83 2.03 6.72 0.09
N ASN A 84 1.37 7.86 0.21
CA ASN A 84 1.95 9.04 0.83
C ASN A 84 2.25 8.80 2.32
N THR A 85 1.30 8.21 3.05
CA THR A 85 1.48 7.84 4.47
C THR A 85 2.67 6.89 4.64
N ALA A 86 2.78 5.85 3.83
CA ALA A 86 3.91 4.91 3.89
C ALA A 86 5.25 5.61 3.58
N MET A 87 5.27 6.52 2.61
CA MET A 87 6.48 7.27 2.29
C MET A 87 6.91 8.20 3.42
N ASP A 88 5.97 8.84 4.11
CA ASP A 88 6.25 9.70 5.26
C ASP A 88 6.84 8.87 6.41
N VAL A 89 6.24 7.73 6.74
CA VAL A 89 6.76 6.80 7.77
C VAL A 89 8.18 6.33 7.44
N LEU A 90 8.43 5.92 6.20
CA LEU A 90 9.77 5.48 5.77
C LEU A 90 10.80 6.60 5.82
N ARG A 91 10.40 7.84 5.50
CA ARG A 91 11.28 9.00 5.59
C ARG A 91 11.64 9.31 7.03
N ASP A 92 10.66 9.26 7.93
CA ASP A 92 10.90 9.52 9.36
C ASP A 92 11.76 8.43 9.99
N LYS A 93 11.54 7.15 9.66
CA LYS A 93 12.42 6.04 10.07
C LYS A 93 13.88 6.31 9.66
N LYS A 94 14.13 6.64 8.40
CA LYS A 94 15.48 6.97 7.91
C LYS A 94 16.12 8.16 8.64
N ARG A 95 15.32 9.17 9.00
CA ARG A 95 15.83 10.32 9.78
C ARG A 95 16.25 9.92 11.18
N VAL A 96 15.46 9.07 11.84
CA VAL A 96 15.79 8.55 13.18
C VAL A 96 17.05 7.69 13.11
N GLU A 97 17.16 6.76 12.15
CA GLU A 97 18.34 5.93 11.95
C GLU A 97 19.61 6.78 11.69
N ALA A 98 19.52 7.80 10.83
CA ALA A 98 20.64 8.71 10.56
C ALA A 98 21.05 9.49 11.81
N LEU A 99 20.09 9.96 12.62
CA LEU A 99 20.38 10.69 13.85
C LEU A 99 21.02 9.79 14.91
N SER A 100 20.52 8.57 15.09
CA SER A 100 21.09 7.57 15.99
C SER A 100 22.53 7.23 15.63
N SER A 101 22.81 7.05 14.35
CA SER A 101 24.17 6.83 13.84
C SER A 101 25.10 8.01 14.11
N LEU A 102 24.62 9.25 13.94
CA LEU A 102 25.41 10.46 14.23
C LEU A 102 25.72 10.64 15.72
N LEU A 103 24.81 10.21 16.59
CA LEU A 103 24.95 10.31 18.04
C LEU A 103 25.76 9.15 18.64
N SER A 104 26.25 8.21 17.82
CA SER A 104 26.94 6.97 18.24
C SER A 104 26.14 6.21 19.32
N LEU A 105 24.84 6.28 19.25
CA LEU A 105 23.96 5.45 20.03
C LEU A 105 23.90 4.11 19.31
N ASP A 106 24.92 3.25 19.55
CA ASP A 106 24.96 1.86 19.10
C ASP A 106 23.90 1.01 19.87
N GLU A 107 22.67 1.44 19.89
CA GLU A 107 21.59 0.49 20.04
C GLU A 107 21.38 -0.14 18.66
N GLU A 108 21.93 -1.35 18.49
CA GLU A 108 21.40 -2.27 17.48
C GLU A 108 19.89 -2.33 17.73
N VAL A 109 19.14 -1.51 17.03
CA VAL A 109 17.70 -1.69 16.91
C VAL A 109 17.57 -3.01 16.12
N ALA A 110 17.46 -4.11 16.85
CA ALA A 110 17.20 -5.40 16.25
C ALA A 110 16.00 -5.22 15.32
N GLU A 111 16.23 -5.40 14.02
CA GLU A 111 15.12 -5.42 13.09
C GLU A 111 14.18 -6.52 13.58
N PRO A 112 12.88 -6.24 13.76
CA PRO A 112 11.95 -7.25 14.23
C PRO A 112 12.04 -8.45 13.28
N GLU A 113 12.19 -9.63 13.84
CA GLU A 113 12.11 -10.87 13.10
C GLU A 113 10.73 -10.92 12.45
N LEU A 114 10.67 -10.73 11.12
CA LEU A 114 9.43 -10.67 10.39
C LEU A 114 8.95 -12.11 10.16
N ASP A 115 7.81 -12.46 10.71
CA ASP A 115 7.11 -13.71 10.38
C ASP A 115 6.47 -13.55 9.00
N LEU A 116 7.28 -13.83 7.96
CA LEU A 116 6.91 -13.64 6.56
C LEU A 116 6.40 -14.94 5.95
N GLY A 117 5.26 -14.87 5.28
CA GLY A 117 4.80 -15.95 4.41
C GLY A 117 5.72 -16.14 3.19
N GLU A 118 5.63 -17.31 2.54
CA GLU A 118 6.46 -17.64 1.36
C GLU A 118 6.34 -16.57 0.25
N THR A 119 5.15 -16.08 -0.01
CA THR A 119 4.89 -15.05 -1.03
C THR A 119 5.63 -13.75 -0.71
N GLU A 120 5.63 -13.34 0.56
CA GLU A 120 6.28 -12.11 1.01
C GLU A 120 7.80 -12.23 0.92
N GLN A 121 8.35 -13.38 1.32
CA GLN A 121 9.77 -13.70 1.18
C GLN A 121 10.23 -13.60 -0.28
N ILE A 122 9.49 -14.21 -1.20
CA ILE A 122 9.77 -14.16 -2.63
C ILE A 122 9.68 -12.71 -3.17
N LEU A 123 8.68 -11.96 -2.77
CA LEU A 123 8.52 -10.56 -3.19
C LEU A 123 9.64 -9.66 -2.64
N LEU A 124 10.24 -9.99 -1.50
CA LEU A 124 11.39 -9.26 -0.95
C LEU A 124 12.67 -9.41 -1.76
N LEU A 125 12.78 -10.43 -2.63
CA LEU A 125 13.90 -10.57 -3.58
C LEU A 125 13.89 -9.50 -4.69
N LEU A 126 12.75 -8.84 -4.89
CA LEU A 126 12.62 -7.77 -5.87
C LEU A 126 13.10 -6.43 -5.30
N GLU A 127 13.64 -5.59 -6.18
CA GLU A 127 13.89 -4.20 -5.86
C GLU A 127 12.58 -3.51 -5.40
N PRO A 128 12.61 -2.55 -4.46
CA PRO A 128 11.40 -1.94 -3.91
C PRO A 128 10.43 -1.44 -4.97
N ILE A 129 10.91 -0.81 -6.04
CA ILE A 129 10.07 -0.29 -7.12
C ILE A 129 9.51 -1.41 -8.00
N GLU A 130 10.24 -2.49 -8.23
CA GLU A 130 9.77 -3.66 -8.97
C GLU A 130 8.65 -4.36 -8.20
N ARG A 131 8.84 -4.55 -6.89
CA ARG A 131 7.86 -5.12 -5.99
C ARG A 131 6.57 -4.30 -5.96
N GLU A 132 6.69 -2.97 -5.84
CA GLU A 132 5.55 -2.06 -5.88
C GLU A 132 4.76 -2.21 -7.19
N ILE A 133 5.42 -2.23 -8.34
CA ILE A 133 4.79 -2.42 -9.64
C ILE A 133 4.07 -3.78 -9.73
N VAL A 134 4.70 -4.86 -9.27
CA VAL A 134 4.11 -6.21 -9.28
C VAL A 134 2.85 -6.26 -8.41
N VAL A 135 2.90 -5.73 -7.20
CA VAL A 135 1.74 -5.73 -6.28
C VAL A 135 0.61 -4.83 -6.81
N MET A 136 0.93 -3.66 -7.36
CA MET A 136 -0.10 -2.82 -8.00
C MET A 136 -0.77 -3.54 -9.16
N LYS A 137 -0.02 -4.28 -9.98
CA LYS A 137 -0.57 -5.05 -11.10
C LYS A 137 -1.38 -6.24 -10.65
N ALA A 138 -0.85 -7.04 -9.73
CA ALA A 138 -1.44 -8.33 -9.34
C ALA A 138 -2.57 -8.19 -8.30
N VAL A 139 -2.44 -7.27 -7.33
CA VAL A 139 -3.38 -7.14 -6.21
C VAL A 139 -4.35 -5.98 -6.41
N LEU A 140 -3.85 -4.82 -6.85
CA LEU A 140 -4.69 -3.64 -7.09
C LEU A 140 -5.34 -3.66 -8.48
N GLU A 141 -4.93 -4.57 -9.35
CA GLU A 141 -5.48 -4.78 -10.70
C GLU A 141 -5.30 -3.58 -11.64
N TYR A 142 -4.29 -2.74 -11.39
CA TYR A 142 -4.00 -1.58 -12.22
C TYR A 142 -3.36 -2.02 -13.55
N SER A 143 -3.66 -1.28 -14.61
CA SER A 143 -2.90 -1.38 -15.88
C SER A 143 -1.48 -0.84 -15.71
N LEU A 144 -0.55 -1.25 -16.55
CA LEU A 144 0.82 -0.71 -16.52
C LEU A 144 0.85 0.80 -16.83
N GLU A 145 -0.12 1.30 -17.59
CA GLU A 145 -0.35 2.71 -17.86
C GLU A 145 -0.73 3.48 -16.59
N GLU A 146 -1.70 2.96 -15.82
CA GLU A 146 -2.13 3.55 -14.54
C GLU A 146 -0.99 3.52 -13.51
N ILE A 147 -0.25 2.42 -13.44
CA ILE A 147 0.92 2.29 -12.56
C ILE A 147 1.99 3.32 -12.92
N ALA A 148 2.28 3.51 -14.20
CA ALA A 148 3.24 4.50 -14.68
C ALA A 148 2.84 5.92 -14.24
N ILE A 149 1.56 6.26 -14.35
CA ILE A 149 1.01 7.55 -13.90
C ILE A 149 1.14 7.68 -12.36
N GLN A 150 0.68 6.66 -11.61
CA GLN A 150 0.71 6.67 -10.15
C GLN A 150 2.12 6.82 -9.58
N LEU A 151 3.11 6.18 -10.21
CA LEU A 151 4.50 6.20 -9.77
C LEU A 151 5.32 7.32 -10.42
N SER A 152 4.72 8.13 -11.29
CA SER A 152 5.42 9.19 -12.07
C SER A 152 6.60 8.62 -12.88
N LEU A 153 6.41 7.46 -13.48
CA LEU A 153 7.37 6.77 -14.33
C LEU A 153 6.98 6.85 -15.80
N LYS A 154 7.96 6.68 -16.70
CA LYS A 154 7.68 6.43 -18.12
C LYS A 154 7.08 5.03 -18.29
N LEU A 155 6.06 4.89 -19.14
CA LEU A 155 5.42 3.59 -19.40
C LEU A 155 6.42 2.51 -19.84
N SER A 156 7.39 2.86 -20.71
CA SER A 156 8.44 1.94 -21.15
C SER A 156 9.28 1.42 -19.97
N ALA A 157 9.64 2.30 -19.04
CA ALA A 157 10.40 1.93 -17.84
C ALA A 157 9.56 1.05 -16.89
N THR A 158 8.27 1.34 -16.76
CA THR A 158 7.34 0.52 -15.96
C THR A 158 7.21 -0.88 -16.54
N LYS A 159 7.00 -0.99 -17.85
CA LYS A 159 6.93 -2.28 -18.56
C LYS A 159 8.23 -3.08 -18.38
N MET A 160 9.38 -2.46 -18.60
CA MET A 160 10.68 -3.12 -18.46
C MET A 160 10.88 -3.65 -17.02
N ARG A 161 10.59 -2.85 -15.99
CA ARG A 161 10.71 -3.27 -14.59
C ARG A 161 9.75 -4.40 -14.24
N TYR A 162 8.51 -4.32 -14.73
CA TYR A 162 7.52 -5.36 -14.51
C TYR A 162 7.95 -6.71 -15.07
N TYR A 163 8.36 -6.76 -16.34
CA TYR A 163 8.79 -8.02 -16.95
C TYR A 163 10.07 -8.56 -16.34
N ARG A 164 11.04 -7.71 -16.01
CA ARG A 164 12.24 -8.12 -15.28
C ARG A 164 11.91 -8.72 -13.91
N ALA A 165 10.98 -8.12 -13.19
CA ALA A 165 10.50 -8.67 -11.92
C ALA A 165 9.85 -10.04 -12.10
N LEU A 166 9.01 -10.21 -13.12
CA LEU A 166 8.40 -11.51 -13.43
C LEU A 166 9.44 -12.58 -13.76
N ASP A 167 10.49 -12.24 -14.49
CA ASP A 167 11.57 -13.19 -14.82
C ASP A 167 12.34 -13.62 -13.55
N LYS A 168 12.62 -12.68 -12.64
CA LYS A 168 13.21 -12.99 -11.33
C LYS A 168 12.31 -13.93 -10.52
N LEU A 169 11.01 -13.61 -10.41
CA LEU A 169 10.05 -14.44 -9.68
C LEU A 169 9.92 -15.85 -10.26
N LYS A 170 9.90 -15.99 -11.59
CA LYS A 170 9.87 -17.30 -12.25
C LYS A 170 11.11 -18.12 -11.97
N ALA A 171 12.29 -17.49 -11.97
CA ALA A 171 13.53 -18.17 -11.66
C ALA A 171 13.53 -18.74 -10.23
N GLU A 172 13.07 -17.94 -9.25
CA GLU A 172 12.97 -18.40 -7.86
C GLU A 172 11.94 -19.51 -7.68
N LEU A 173 10.75 -19.36 -8.28
CA LEU A 173 9.68 -20.37 -8.20
C LEU A 173 10.11 -21.72 -8.85
N ALA A 174 11.00 -21.70 -9.85
CA ALA A 174 11.53 -22.91 -10.47
C ALA A 174 12.50 -23.69 -9.55
N HIS A 175 12.99 -23.05 -8.48
CA HIS A 175 13.90 -23.67 -7.49
C HIS A 175 13.18 -24.15 -6.22
N LEU A 176 11.88 -23.86 -6.10
CA LEU A 176 11.06 -24.41 -5.02
C LEU A 176 10.72 -25.87 -5.30
N PRO A 177 10.84 -26.77 -4.30
CA PRO A 177 10.61 -28.23 -4.46
C PRO A 177 9.16 -28.57 -4.76
#